data_b2ae8fa0ccae80d95517eaab3a1ff150
#
_entry.id   b2ae8fa0ccae80d95517eaab3a1ff150
#
_cell.length_a   1.000
_cell.length_b   1.000
_cell.length_c   1.000
_cell.angle_alpha   90.00
_cell.angle_beta   90.00
_cell.angle_gamma   90.00
#
_symmetry.space_group_name_H-M   'P 1'
#
loop_
_entity.id
_entity.type
_entity.pdbx_description
1 polymer ?
#
loop_
_entity_poly.entity_id
_entity_poly.type
_entity_poly.pdbx_seq_one_letter_code
_entity_poly.pdbx_strand_id
1 'polypeptide(L)'
;MPVVRSTDIDFAQLPGRLSADPVPAGLGADYSVRVVRVPPGPRTPHLHPHSDEVTYVVSGSGNAWEGDTCTPVSAGDVVLVPQGAPHATVAQGDQELVLLCFFPRPDLAGNLVELDGPLRS
;
A
#
# COMPACT_ATOMS: atom_id res chain seq x y z
N MET A 1 18.71 12.12 13.21
CA MET A 1 18.20 11.01 12.38
C MET A 1 17.42 10.05 13.27
N PRO A 2 16.11 10.20 13.34
CA PRO A 2 15.30 9.24 14.09
C PRO A 2 15.29 7.86 13.44
N VAL A 3 15.18 6.84 14.26
CA VAL A 3 14.99 5.45 13.83
C VAL A 3 13.71 4.97 14.50
N VAL A 4 12.74 4.56 13.69
CA VAL A 4 11.48 4.01 14.17
C VAL A 4 11.60 2.48 14.17
N ARG A 5 11.47 1.87 15.34
CA ARG A 5 11.57 0.41 15.48
C ARG A 5 10.27 -0.27 15.05
N SER A 6 10.38 -1.47 14.49
CA SER A 6 9.21 -2.24 14.07
C SER A 6 8.21 -2.47 15.20
N THR A 7 8.70 -2.59 16.44
CA THR A 7 7.86 -2.75 17.63
C THR A 7 7.08 -1.51 18.02
N ASP A 8 7.43 -0.34 17.48
CA ASP A 8 6.79 0.95 17.77
C ASP A 8 5.85 1.39 16.64
N ILE A 9 5.67 0.57 15.62
CA ILE A 9 4.77 0.84 14.49
C ILE A 9 3.38 0.30 14.80
N ASP A 10 2.39 1.19 14.85
CA ASP A 10 1.00 0.86 15.15
C ASP A 10 0.20 0.74 13.86
N PHE A 11 -0.40 -0.42 13.64
CA PHE A 11 -1.22 -0.70 12.46
C PHE A 11 -2.69 -0.39 12.73
N ALA A 12 -3.34 0.24 11.75
CA ALA A 12 -4.78 0.44 11.70
C ALA A 12 -5.39 -0.47 10.64
N GLN A 13 -6.58 -0.99 10.92
CA GLN A 13 -7.32 -1.79 9.95
C GLN A 13 -7.99 -0.88 8.92
N LEU A 14 -7.69 -1.11 7.65
CA LEU A 14 -8.38 -0.54 6.50
C LEU A 14 -9.02 -1.66 5.68
N PRO A 15 -9.85 -1.37 4.68
CA PRO A 15 -10.39 -2.41 3.82
C PRO A 15 -9.29 -3.29 3.20
N GLY A 16 -9.27 -4.57 3.54
CA GLY A 16 -8.37 -5.58 2.99
C GLY A 16 -6.91 -5.49 3.40
N ARG A 17 -6.54 -4.60 4.33
CA ARG A 17 -5.14 -4.45 4.76
C ARG A 17 -5.00 -3.83 6.14
N LEU A 18 -3.81 -4.02 6.72
CA LEU A 18 -3.34 -3.23 7.86
C LEU A 18 -2.37 -2.17 7.33
N SER A 19 -2.47 -0.95 7.84
CA SER A 19 -1.65 0.18 7.39
C SER A 19 -1.11 0.96 8.58
N ALA A 20 0.16 1.33 8.51
CA ALA A 20 0.82 2.10 9.57
C ALA A 20 1.58 3.28 8.98
N ASP A 21 1.51 4.42 9.66
CA ASP A 21 2.33 5.59 9.39
C ASP A 21 3.58 5.53 10.27
N PRO A 22 4.78 5.26 9.71
CA PRO A 22 6.00 5.19 10.50
C PRO A 22 6.67 6.56 10.69
N VAL A 23 6.17 7.61 10.05
CA VAL A 23 6.84 8.92 10.03
C VAL A 23 6.58 9.65 11.35
N PRO A 24 7.64 9.99 12.12
CA PRO A 24 7.47 10.69 13.39
C PRO A 24 7.07 12.15 13.18
N ALA A 25 6.52 12.75 14.23
CA ALA A 25 6.20 14.17 14.25
C ALA A 25 7.44 15.02 13.92
N GLY A 26 7.25 16.06 13.12
CA GLY A 26 8.32 16.96 12.68
C GLY A 26 8.99 16.56 11.37
N LEU A 27 8.65 15.40 10.82
CA LEU A 27 9.08 14.97 9.49
C LEU A 27 7.84 14.74 8.62
N GLY A 28 8.07 14.54 7.31
CA GLY A 28 7.01 14.21 6.37
C GLY A 28 6.13 15.38 5.97
N ALA A 29 6.68 16.61 5.92
CA ALA A 29 5.93 17.78 5.49
C ALA A 29 5.48 17.70 4.02
N ASP A 30 6.24 16.99 3.18
CA ASP A 30 6.03 16.94 1.74
C ASP A 30 5.81 15.53 1.19
N TYR A 31 5.67 14.53 2.04
CA TYR A 31 5.47 13.15 1.61
C TYR A 31 4.69 12.35 2.64
N SER A 32 4.19 11.21 2.21
CA SER A 32 3.62 10.18 3.10
C SER A 32 4.31 8.85 2.85
N VAL A 33 4.47 8.06 3.91
CA VAL A 33 4.96 6.68 3.85
C VAL A 33 4.00 5.81 4.64
N ARG A 34 3.76 4.59 4.14
CA ARG A 34 2.99 3.59 4.89
C ARG A 34 3.71 2.25 4.83
N VAL A 35 3.71 1.57 5.95
CA VAL A 35 3.99 0.13 5.98
C VAL A 35 2.65 -0.56 5.90
N VAL A 36 2.49 -1.46 4.93
CA VAL A 36 1.21 -2.11 4.64
C VAL A 36 1.39 -3.61 4.75
N ARG A 37 0.47 -4.26 5.47
CA ARG A 37 0.41 -5.72 5.57
C ARG A 37 -0.91 -6.17 4.96
N VAL A 38 -0.81 -6.97 3.90
CA VAL A 38 -1.97 -7.48 3.18
C VAL A 38 -2.12 -8.96 3.52
N PRO A 39 -3.12 -9.33 4.33
CA PRO A 39 -3.38 -10.74 4.61
C PRO A 39 -3.89 -11.46 3.36
N PRO A 40 -3.79 -12.80 3.30
CA PRO A 40 -4.40 -13.57 2.24
C PRO A 40 -5.90 -13.30 2.12
N GLY A 41 -6.39 -13.36 0.91
CA GLY A 41 -7.80 -13.18 0.61
C GLY A 41 -8.04 -12.07 -0.41
N PRO A 42 -9.23 -12.07 -1.01
CA PRO A 42 -9.60 -11.06 -2.00
C PRO A 42 -9.79 -9.69 -1.36
N ARG A 43 -9.62 -8.64 -2.16
CA ARG A 43 -9.86 -7.27 -1.74
C ARG A 43 -10.36 -6.41 -2.90
N THR A 44 -11.01 -5.30 -2.54
CA THR A 44 -11.45 -4.29 -3.49
C THR A 44 -10.32 -3.29 -3.76
N PRO A 45 -10.34 -2.66 -4.95
CA PRO A 45 -9.34 -1.65 -5.29
C PRO A 45 -9.59 -0.32 -4.58
N HIS A 46 -8.59 0.53 -4.65
CA HIS A 46 -8.65 1.93 -4.25
C HIS A 46 -7.82 2.77 -5.24
N LEU A 47 -7.87 4.07 -5.09
CA LEU A 47 -7.06 4.99 -5.90
C LEU A 47 -6.58 6.18 -5.07
N HIS A 48 -5.52 6.81 -5.56
CA HIS A 48 -4.99 8.04 -5.00
C HIS A 48 -5.19 9.16 -6.02
N PRO A 49 -6.15 10.09 -5.76
CA PRO A 49 -6.51 11.08 -6.79
C PRO A 49 -5.48 12.17 -6.99
N HIS A 50 -4.54 12.35 -6.05
CA HIS A 50 -3.66 13.52 -6.02
C HIS A 50 -2.18 13.21 -6.21
N SER A 51 -1.77 11.96 -6.32
CA SER A 51 -0.38 11.59 -6.56
C SER A 51 -0.23 10.20 -7.14
N ASP A 52 0.97 9.92 -7.66
CA ASP A 52 1.44 8.56 -7.89
C ASP A 52 1.70 7.87 -6.55
N GLU A 53 1.86 6.56 -6.61
CA GLU A 53 2.36 5.75 -5.50
C GLU A 53 3.58 4.96 -5.97
N VAL A 54 4.62 4.92 -5.14
CA VAL A 54 5.77 4.04 -5.33
C VAL A 54 5.73 3.00 -4.21
N THR A 55 5.61 1.73 -4.58
CA THR A 55 5.49 0.65 -3.61
C THR A 55 6.62 -0.36 -3.80
N TYR A 56 7.32 -0.65 -2.71
CA TYR A 56 8.36 -1.68 -2.66
C TYR A 56 7.79 -2.90 -1.94
N VAL A 57 7.91 -4.06 -2.58
CA VAL A 57 7.50 -5.33 -1.97
C VAL A 57 8.60 -5.79 -1.03
N VAL A 58 8.33 -5.73 0.27
CA VAL A 58 9.30 -6.08 1.32
C VAL A 58 9.40 -7.59 1.49
N SER A 59 8.24 -8.25 1.54
CA SER A 59 8.19 -9.72 1.69
C SER A 59 6.88 -10.28 1.15
N GLY A 60 6.90 -11.57 0.86
CA GLY A 60 5.76 -12.27 0.30
C GLY A 60 5.70 -12.18 -1.22
N SER A 61 4.62 -12.69 -1.78
CA SER A 61 4.29 -12.64 -3.20
C SER A 61 2.80 -12.39 -3.38
N GLY A 62 2.43 -11.91 -4.55
CA GLY A 62 1.04 -11.60 -4.81
C GLY A 62 0.78 -11.15 -6.23
N ASN A 63 -0.39 -10.55 -6.41
CA ASN A 63 -0.84 -9.98 -7.67
C ASN A 63 -1.06 -8.48 -7.51
N ALA A 64 -0.43 -7.71 -8.39
CA ALA A 64 -0.67 -6.27 -8.49
C ALA A 64 -1.69 -6.02 -9.62
N TRP A 65 -2.86 -5.52 -9.24
CA TRP A 65 -3.93 -5.16 -10.17
C TRP A 65 -3.94 -3.66 -10.40
N GLU A 66 -3.89 -3.26 -11.67
CA GLU A 66 -4.19 -1.89 -12.11
C GLU A 66 -5.34 -1.98 -13.11
N GLY A 67 -6.51 -1.47 -12.75
CA GLY A 67 -7.70 -1.74 -13.55
C GLY A 67 -7.91 -3.24 -13.71
N ASP A 68 -7.99 -3.70 -14.95
CA ASP A 68 -8.17 -5.12 -15.29
C ASP A 68 -6.86 -5.85 -15.58
N THR A 69 -5.72 -5.17 -15.45
CA THR A 69 -4.41 -5.75 -15.70
C THR A 69 -3.82 -6.31 -14.41
N CYS A 70 -3.42 -7.57 -14.44
CA CYS A 70 -2.81 -8.27 -13.31
C CYS A 70 -1.34 -8.57 -13.61
N THR A 71 -0.46 -8.19 -12.69
CA THR A 71 0.96 -8.50 -12.78
C THR A 71 1.41 -9.20 -11.50
N PRO A 72 1.96 -10.41 -11.58
CA PRO A 72 2.54 -11.08 -10.42
C PRO A 72 3.73 -10.28 -9.87
N VAL A 73 3.83 -10.21 -8.54
CA VAL A 73 4.92 -9.51 -7.85
C VAL A 73 5.46 -10.35 -6.71
N SER A 74 6.71 -10.11 -6.35
CA SER A 74 7.38 -10.78 -5.24
C SER A 74 8.37 -9.83 -4.56
N ALA A 75 8.91 -10.27 -3.43
CA ALA A 75 9.86 -9.48 -2.63
C ALA A 75 10.99 -8.92 -3.50
N GLY A 76 11.25 -7.62 -3.34
CA GLY A 76 12.25 -6.87 -4.11
C GLY A 76 11.69 -6.12 -5.32
N ASP A 77 10.46 -6.41 -5.73
CA ASP A 77 9.85 -5.70 -6.86
C ASP A 77 9.38 -4.30 -6.44
N VAL A 78 9.39 -3.40 -7.40
CA VAL A 78 8.83 -2.05 -7.26
C VAL A 78 7.59 -1.94 -8.12
N VAL A 79 6.48 -1.54 -7.50
CA VAL A 79 5.21 -1.28 -8.18
C VAL A 79 5.02 0.22 -8.29
N LEU A 80 4.82 0.70 -9.50
CA LEU A 80 4.59 2.12 -9.78
C LEU A 80 3.12 2.30 -10.16
N VAL A 81 2.37 2.98 -9.29
CA VAL A 81 0.95 3.20 -9.47
C VAL A 81 0.72 4.64 -9.94
N PRO A 82 0.18 4.84 -11.15
CA PRO A 82 -0.11 6.18 -11.63
C PRO A 82 -1.19 6.88 -10.80
N GLN A 83 -1.11 8.19 -10.73
CA GLN A 83 -2.14 9.01 -10.11
C GLN A 83 -3.53 8.67 -10.66
N GLY A 84 -4.49 8.44 -9.76
CA GLY A 84 -5.88 8.18 -10.13
C GLY A 84 -6.18 6.78 -10.64
N ALA A 85 -5.18 5.91 -10.80
CA ALA A 85 -5.41 4.55 -11.29
C ALA A 85 -6.01 3.66 -10.19
N PRO A 86 -7.17 3.04 -10.43
CA PRO A 86 -7.70 2.02 -9.53
C PRO A 86 -6.74 0.83 -9.45
N HIS A 87 -6.38 0.43 -8.24
CA HIS A 87 -5.40 -0.65 -8.05
C HIS A 87 -5.64 -1.41 -6.77
N ALA A 88 -5.10 -2.61 -6.72
CA ALA A 88 -5.06 -3.44 -5.53
C ALA A 88 -3.87 -4.39 -5.61
N THR A 89 -3.15 -4.53 -4.52
CA THR A 89 -2.16 -5.60 -4.35
C THR A 89 -2.78 -6.68 -3.48
N VAL A 90 -2.75 -7.92 -3.94
CA VAL A 90 -3.41 -9.05 -3.30
C VAL A 90 -2.36 -10.09 -2.94
N ALA A 91 -2.34 -10.55 -1.69
CA ALA A 91 -1.42 -11.59 -1.27
C ALA A 91 -1.81 -12.94 -1.90
N GLN A 92 -0.81 -13.70 -2.32
CA GLN A 92 -1.00 -15.01 -2.92
C GLN A 92 -0.61 -16.11 -1.92
N GLY A 93 -1.35 -17.21 -1.95
CA GLY A 93 -1.11 -18.32 -1.04
C GLY A 93 -1.64 -18.04 0.36
N ASP A 94 -0.93 -18.53 1.37
CA ASP A 94 -1.34 -18.46 2.78
C ASP A 94 -0.49 -17.49 3.62
N GLN A 95 0.38 -16.71 2.97
CA GLN A 95 1.24 -15.73 3.64
C GLN A 95 0.84 -14.29 3.31
N GLU A 96 1.09 -13.38 4.26
CA GLU A 96 0.86 -11.97 4.02
C GLU A 96 1.87 -11.38 3.04
N LEU A 97 1.43 -10.34 2.33
CA LEU A 97 2.28 -9.49 1.51
C LEU A 97 2.62 -8.24 2.31
N VAL A 98 3.90 -7.92 2.45
CA VAL A 98 4.34 -6.72 3.18
C VAL A 98 4.90 -5.71 2.18
N LEU A 99 4.39 -4.48 2.27
CA LEU A 99 4.71 -3.40 1.35
C LEU A 99 5.23 -2.18 2.11
N LEU A 100 6.15 -1.45 1.47
CA LEU A 100 6.49 -0.09 1.86
C LEU A 100 6.01 0.85 0.76
N CYS A 101 5.06 1.71 1.08
CA CYS A 101 4.42 2.60 0.12
C CYS A 101 4.86 4.05 0.36
N PHE A 102 5.22 4.73 -0.71
CA PHE A 102 5.62 6.14 -0.71
C PHE A 102 4.68 6.94 -1.60
N PHE A 103 4.28 8.12 -1.09
CA PHE A 103 3.45 9.08 -1.81
C PHE A 103 4.13 10.45 -1.76
N PRO A 104 4.33 11.14 -2.90
CA PRO A 104 4.97 12.46 -2.94
C PRO A 104 4.01 13.59 -2.52
N ARG A 105 3.18 13.34 -1.52
CA ARG A 105 2.24 14.28 -0.90
C ARG A 105 2.03 13.93 0.56
N PRO A 106 1.88 14.93 1.44
CA PRO A 106 1.39 14.68 2.78
C PRO A 106 -0.11 14.34 2.74
N ASP A 107 -0.68 13.98 3.91
CA ASP A 107 -2.12 13.74 4.07
C ASP A 107 -2.65 12.62 3.16
N LEU A 108 -2.23 11.39 3.43
CA LEU A 108 -2.74 10.23 2.68
C LEU A 108 -4.25 10.07 2.84
N ALA A 109 -4.84 10.42 3.99
CA ALA A 109 -6.28 10.29 4.19
C ALA A 109 -7.08 11.15 3.19
N GLY A 110 -6.57 12.33 2.83
CA GLY A 110 -7.14 13.19 1.80
C GLY A 110 -6.77 12.80 0.37
N ASN A 111 -5.95 11.76 0.21
CA ASN A 111 -5.45 11.26 -1.08
C ASN A 111 -5.78 9.77 -1.26
N LEU A 112 -6.95 9.36 -0.80
CA LEU A 112 -7.37 7.97 -0.84
C LEU A 112 -8.87 7.88 -1.07
N VAL A 113 -9.27 7.10 -2.07
CA VAL A 113 -10.66 6.77 -2.36
C VAL A 113 -10.78 5.26 -2.44
N GLU A 114 -11.53 4.67 -1.51
CA GLU A 114 -11.85 3.24 -1.56
C GLU A 114 -12.98 3.02 -2.57
N LEU A 115 -12.87 1.94 -3.35
CA LEU A 115 -13.85 1.56 -4.36
C LEU A 115 -14.61 0.30 -3.95
N ASP A 116 -15.84 0.14 -4.45
CA ASP A 116 -16.70 -0.99 -4.10
C ASP A 116 -16.36 -2.28 -4.86
N GLY A 117 -15.55 -2.20 -5.87
CA GLY A 117 -15.17 -3.34 -6.68
C GLY A 117 -14.48 -2.94 -7.98
N PRO A 118 -14.18 -3.90 -8.84
CA PRO A 118 -14.44 -5.33 -8.66
C PRO A 118 -13.50 -5.97 -7.62
N LEU A 119 -13.97 -7.07 -7.02
CA LEU A 119 -13.16 -7.84 -6.08
C LEU A 119 -12.01 -8.52 -6.84
N ARG A 120 -10.77 -8.37 -6.33
CA ARG A 120 -9.58 -8.96 -6.93
C ARG A 120 -8.97 -10.03 -6.02
N SER A 121 -8.38 -11.01 -6.63
CA SER A 121 -7.67 -12.08 -5.93
C SER A 121 -6.33 -12.41 -6.60
#